data_6fcadfa09d3954d895aa62664c4340b2
#
_entry.id   6fcadfa09d3954d895aa62664c4340b2
#
_cell.length_a   1.000
_cell.length_b   1.000
_cell.length_c   1.000
_cell.angle_alpha   90.00
_cell.angle_beta   90.00
_cell.angle_gamma   90.00
#
_symmetry.space_group_name_H-M   'P 1'
#
loop_
_entity.id
_entity.type
_entity.pdbx_description
1 polymer ?
#
loop_
_entity_poly.entity_id
_entity_poly.type
_entity_poly.pdbx_seq_one_letter_code
_entity_poly.pdbx_strand_id
1 'polypeptide(L)'
;MREDKFSRTNVILYCLGLIPTVWLGLLVAPTIGAGLPNLIRNLAVVFSNPFHIVWCKDSVKAVLIFICAYAMGIGIYLSTARNYRRREEHGSAHWGNAGQVNKKYENKTEPEKNKILTQKTKIGLDGRKHRRNLNVLVCGGSGAGKTRFYAKPNIMQANTSFVILDPKGENVRDTGNLLKSKGYDIKVLDLINMDKSYCYNPFVYLHSDNDIQKLVTNIFKNTTPKGSQSQDPFWDQAAMMLLLALVFFLHYEAPPEEQNFPMVMEMIRSGEVKEDDDGFMSPLDRLFARLADRQPDHIALKYYRNYRSGSGKTLKSIQITLVARLEKFNLDSLANLTQLDEMELDRLGEEKIAIYAVIPDNDSSYNFIVGMLYTQLFQQLYYSADVKHGGRLPVHVHCVMDEFANVALPDEFDKLLSTMRSREISVSIIIQNLAQLKKLFEKEWESIVGNCDEFLYLGGNEQSTHEYVSKLLGKETIDMNTYGQSKGRNGNYSTNWQITGRELMTPDEVRMMDNKYALLFIRGERPIMDLKYDILKHPNIKLSADGGAEPYEHARPNYSIGSISFDSSVLKMEPFELTDEVGDFAILTEEEIEEILKNEKLEEENYEEISSQKAHR
;
A
#
# COMPACT_ATOMS: atom_id res chain seq x y z
N MET A 1 23.58 -3.46 -26.62
CA MET A 1 23.16 -4.28 -27.78
C MET A 1 24.33 -5.19 -28.11
N ARG A 2 24.20 -6.50 -27.99
CA ARG A 2 25.20 -7.45 -28.54
C ARG A 2 25.27 -7.20 -30.03
N GLU A 3 26.42 -6.76 -30.56
CA GLU A 3 26.68 -6.90 -32.00
C GLU A 3 26.67 -8.41 -32.30
N ASP A 4 25.59 -8.83 -32.89
CA ASP A 4 25.42 -10.22 -33.28
C ASP A 4 26.36 -10.46 -34.47
N LYS A 5 27.50 -11.14 -34.22
CA LYS A 5 28.52 -11.45 -35.22
C LYS A 5 27.94 -12.19 -36.42
N PHE A 6 26.82 -12.88 -36.21
CA PHE A 6 26.00 -13.52 -37.21
C PHE A 6 24.79 -12.69 -37.64
N SER A 7 24.82 -11.37 -37.40
CA SER A 7 23.78 -10.50 -37.95
C SER A 7 23.72 -10.66 -39.49
N ARG A 8 22.53 -10.57 -40.05
CA ARG A 8 22.34 -10.67 -41.51
C ARG A 8 23.30 -9.76 -42.29
N THR A 9 23.58 -8.59 -41.76
CA THR A 9 24.52 -7.63 -42.34
C THR A 9 25.97 -8.12 -42.37
N ASN A 10 26.44 -8.73 -41.26
CA ASN A 10 27.80 -9.27 -41.16
C ASN A 10 27.98 -10.51 -42.05
N VAL A 11 26.98 -11.37 -42.13
CA VAL A 11 26.99 -12.54 -43.04
C VAL A 11 27.06 -12.08 -44.50
N ILE A 12 26.32 -11.07 -44.89
CA ILE A 12 26.38 -10.49 -46.22
C ILE A 12 27.77 -9.91 -46.50
N LEU A 13 28.40 -9.22 -45.54
CA LEU A 13 29.76 -8.70 -45.70
C LEU A 13 30.79 -9.83 -45.86
N TYR A 14 30.68 -10.95 -45.14
CA TYR A 14 31.54 -12.11 -45.29
C TYR A 14 31.34 -12.79 -46.66
N CYS A 15 30.10 -12.86 -47.15
CA CYS A 15 29.83 -13.37 -48.49
C CYS A 15 30.37 -12.44 -49.58
N LEU A 16 30.24 -11.13 -49.42
CA LEU A 16 30.80 -10.15 -50.36
C LEU A 16 32.34 -10.20 -50.42
N GLY A 17 32.99 -10.50 -49.28
CA GLY A 17 34.46 -10.72 -49.22
C GLY A 17 34.95 -11.92 -49.99
N LEU A 18 34.10 -12.87 -50.35
CA LEU A 18 34.46 -13.98 -51.24
C LEU A 18 34.75 -13.52 -52.69
N ILE A 19 34.11 -12.48 -53.17
CA ILE A 19 34.29 -11.97 -54.51
C ILE A 19 35.75 -11.54 -54.76
N PRO A 20 36.34 -10.61 -53.97
CA PRO A 20 37.75 -10.26 -54.11
C PRO A 20 38.69 -11.44 -53.83
N THR A 21 38.31 -12.37 -52.97
CA THR A 21 39.09 -13.57 -52.65
C THR A 21 39.20 -14.50 -53.88
N VAL A 22 38.10 -14.78 -54.55
CA VAL A 22 38.06 -15.58 -55.78
C VAL A 22 38.81 -14.85 -56.91
N TRP A 23 38.64 -13.53 -57.04
CA TRP A 23 39.37 -12.72 -58.02
C TRP A 23 40.89 -12.79 -57.79
N LEU A 24 41.36 -12.63 -56.53
CA LEU A 24 42.77 -12.78 -56.20
C LEU A 24 43.30 -14.20 -56.48
N GLY A 25 42.51 -15.20 -56.16
CA GLY A 25 42.85 -16.59 -56.48
C GLY A 25 43.03 -16.84 -57.97
N LEU A 26 42.16 -16.30 -58.82
CA LEU A 26 42.25 -16.38 -60.27
C LEU A 26 43.42 -15.58 -60.82
N LEU A 27 43.71 -14.42 -60.26
CA LEU A 27 44.81 -13.55 -60.66
C LEU A 27 46.16 -14.19 -60.40
N VAL A 28 46.32 -14.92 -59.27
CA VAL A 28 47.57 -15.57 -58.89
C VAL A 28 47.73 -17.00 -59.47
N ALA A 29 46.64 -17.57 -59.99
CA ALA A 29 46.62 -18.95 -60.51
C ALA A 29 47.75 -19.32 -61.51
N PRO A 30 48.14 -18.45 -62.46
CA PRO A 30 49.21 -18.80 -63.42
C PRO A 30 50.58 -18.95 -62.78
N THR A 31 50.81 -18.43 -61.59
CA THR A 31 52.11 -18.46 -60.86
C THR A 31 52.24 -19.59 -59.84
N ILE A 32 51.15 -20.23 -59.48
CA ILE A 32 51.14 -21.30 -58.45
C ILE A 32 51.84 -22.56 -58.93
N GLY A 33 51.70 -22.92 -60.18
CA GLY A 33 52.32 -24.12 -60.75
C GLY A 33 53.84 -24.10 -60.78
N ALA A 34 54.50 -22.96 -60.61
CA ALA A 34 55.93 -22.78 -60.64
C ALA A 34 56.65 -22.85 -59.27
N GLY A 35 55.91 -23.16 -58.18
CA GLY A 35 56.44 -23.28 -56.80
C GLY A 35 56.54 -21.93 -56.04
N LEU A 36 56.62 -22.02 -54.69
CA LEU A 36 56.59 -20.86 -53.79
C LEU A 36 57.65 -19.78 -54.06
N PRO A 37 58.94 -20.07 -54.43
CA PRO A 37 59.91 -19.04 -54.73
C PRO A 37 59.55 -18.21 -55.97
N ASN A 38 58.97 -18.82 -57.00
CA ASN A 38 58.57 -18.15 -58.22
C ASN A 38 57.26 -17.35 -58.04
N LEU A 39 56.40 -17.79 -57.16
CA LEU A 39 55.19 -17.05 -56.73
C LEU A 39 55.56 -15.66 -56.21
N ILE A 40 56.52 -15.61 -55.25
CA ILE A 40 56.93 -14.32 -54.62
C ILE A 40 57.62 -13.42 -55.64
N ARG A 41 58.43 -13.98 -56.52
CA ARG A 41 59.16 -13.24 -57.55
C ARG A 41 58.24 -12.63 -58.65
N ASN A 42 57.17 -13.32 -58.97
CA ASN A 42 56.23 -12.91 -60.02
C ASN A 42 55.01 -12.12 -59.49
N LEU A 43 54.83 -11.98 -58.19
CA LEU A 43 53.76 -11.24 -57.61
C LEU A 43 53.68 -9.79 -58.11
N ALA A 44 54.83 -9.11 -58.28
CA ALA A 44 54.88 -7.74 -58.77
C ALA A 44 54.36 -7.66 -60.23
N VAL A 45 54.61 -8.66 -61.05
CA VAL A 45 54.13 -8.71 -62.44
C VAL A 45 52.64 -9.00 -62.51
N VAL A 46 52.14 -9.85 -61.62
CA VAL A 46 50.73 -10.19 -61.53
C VAL A 46 49.90 -8.96 -61.12
N PHE A 47 50.39 -8.18 -60.17
CA PHE A 47 49.70 -6.98 -59.71
C PHE A 47 49.89 -5.77 -60.63
N SER A 48 50.79 -5.79 -61.61
CA SER A 48 50.92 -4.71 -62.60
C SER A 48 49.72 -4.63 -63.56
N ASN A 49 48.96 -5.74 -63.70
CA ASN A 49 47.79 -5.78 -64.56
C ASN A 49 46.63 -6.53 -63.87
N PRO A 50 45.99 -5.94 -62.89
CA PRO A 50 45.07 -6.65 -61.94
C PRO A 50 43.77 -7.11 -62.61
N PHE A 51 43.40 -6.66 -63.79
CA PHE A 51 42.21 -7.11 -64.51
C PHE A 51 42.45 -8.18 -65.57
N HIS A 52 43.73 -8.60 -65.75
CA HIS A 52 44.08 -9.63 -66.70
C HIS A 52 44.02 -11.03 -66.05
N ILE A 53 42.84 -11.68 -66.15
CA ILE A 53 42.61 -13.03 -65.62
C ILE A 53 42.81 -14.04 -66.73
N VAL A 54 43.74 -14.98 -66.52
CA VAL A 54 43.99 -16.08 -67.46
C VAL A 54 43.57 -17.42 -66.80
N TRP A 55 42.67 -18.13 -67.46
CA TRP A 55 42.24 -19.44 -66.96
C TRP A 55 43.30 -20.51 -67.29
N CYS A 56 43.83 -21.20 -66.29
CA CYS A 56 44.83 -22.26 -66.43
C CYS A 56 44.43 -23.52 -65.62
N LYS A 57 45.18 -24.63 -65.81
CA LYS A 57 44.90 -25.90 -65.10
C LYS A 57 44.89 -25.77 -63.57
N ASP A 58 45.63 -24.82 -63.02
CA ASP A 58 45.76 -24.59 -61.59
C ASP A 58 44.80 -23.54 -61.04
N SER A 59 43.95 -22.95 -61.87
CA SER A 59 42.98 -21.91 -61.46
C SER A 59 42.04 -22.38 -60.36
N VAL A 60 41.52 -23.60 -60.45
CA VAL A 60 40.63 -24.18 -59.44
C VAL A 60 41.35 -24.40 -58.11
N LYS A 61 42.61 -24.90 -58.18
CA LYS A 61 43.43 -25.11 -56.97
C LYS A 61 43.75 -23.79 -56.27
N ALA A 62 44.13 -22.76 -57.08
CA ALA A 62 44.42 -21.43 -56.56
C ALA A 62 43.21 -20.82 -55.82
N VAL A 63 42.05 -20.84 -56.45
CA VAL A 63 40.81 -20.33 -55.86
C VAL A 63 40.47 -21.07 -54.56
N LEU A 64 40.58 -22.40 -54.53
CA LEU A 64 40.32 -23.17 -53.33
C LEU A 64 41.28 -22.82 -52.19
N ILE A 65 42.58 -22.62 -52.48
CA ILE A 65 43.57 -22.20 -51.49
C ILE A 65 43.20 -20.82 -50.89
N PHE A 66 42.84 -19.88 -51.74
CA PHE A 66 42.44 -18.53 -51.29
C PHE A 66 41.13 -18.54 -50.49
N ILE A 67 40.14 -19.35 -50.91
CA ILE A 67 38.90 -19.53 -50.13
C ILE A 67 39.18 -20.18 -48.77
N CYS A 68 40.03 -21.19 -48.73
CA CYS A 68 40.43 -21.84 -47.47
C CYS A 68 41.18 -20.85 -46.55
N ALA A 69 42.10 -20.05 -47.11
CA ALA A 69 42.81 -19.01 -46.35
C ALA A 69 41.86 -17.95 -45.82
N TYR A 70 40.90 -17.51 -46.64
CA TYR A 70 39.86 -16.56 -46.25
C TYR A 70 38.96 -17.13 -45.14
N ALA A 71 38.49 -18.38 -45.31
CA ALA A 71 37.68 -19.05 -44.29
C ALA A 71 38.45 -19.22 -42.98
N MET A 72 39.75 -19.57 -43.07
CA MET A 72 40.61 -19.65 -41.89
C MET A 72 40.78 -18.29 -41.21
N GLY A 73 40.99 -17.21 -42.01
CA GLY A 73 41.06 -15.82 -41.52
C GLY A 73 39.80 -15.40 -40.81
N ILE A 74 38.63 -15.69 -41.37
CA ILE A 74 37.33 -15.44 -40.70
C ILE A 74 37.22 -16.32 -39.46
N GLY A 75 37.59 -17.60 -39.51
CA GLY A 75 37.58 -18.49 -38.33
C GLY A 75 38.45 -17.96 -37.19
N ILE A 76 39.65 -17.48 -37.50
CA ILE A 76 40.53 -16.85 -36.51
C ILE A 76 39.90 -15.54 -35.98
N TYR A 77 39.36 -14.69 -36.86
CA TYR A 77 38.67 -13.46 -36.47
C TYR A 77 37.48 -13.76 -35.54
N LEU A 78 36.65 -14.74 -35.84
CA LEU A 78 35.50 -15.13 -35.03
C LEU A 78 35.95 -15.77 -33.70
N SER A 79 37.01 -16.57 -33.68
CA SER A 79 37.50 -17.22 -32.46
C SER A 79 38.29 -16.29 -31.54
N THR A 80 39.03 -15.33 -32.11
CA THR A 80 39.84 -14.35 -31.34
C THR A 80 39.04 -13.08 -30.97
N ALA A 81 37.85 -12.88 -31.53
CA ALA A 81 37.04 -11.75 -31.21
C ALA A 81 36.53 -11.81 -29.77
N ARG A 82 37.18 -11.09 -28.91
CA ARG A 82 36.80 -10.98 -27.49
C ARG A 82 35.52 -10.14 -27.36
N ASN A 83 34.60 -10.60 -26.48
CA ASN A 83 33.40 -9.84 -26.13
C ASN A 83 33.78 -8.63 -25.26
N TYR A 84 34.25 -7.57 -25.85
CA TYR A 84 34.51 -6.32 -25.12
C TYR A 84 33.21 -5.52 -24.97
N ARG A 85 32.80 -5.27 -23.72
CA ARG A 85 31.84 -4.23 -23.38
C ARG A 85 32.63 -3.00 -22.98
N ARG A 86 33.07 -2.21 -23.96
CA ARG A 86 33.86 -1.02 -23.70
C ARG A 86 33.14 -0.08 -22.73
N ARG A 87 33.77 0.28 -21.63
CA ARG A 87 33.24 1.11 -20.52
C ARG A 87 32.07 0.50 -19.76
N GLU A 88 31.82 -0.80 -19.90
CA GLU A 88 30.82 -1.56 -19.13
C GLU A 88 31.44 -2.86 -18.57
N GLU A 89 32.77 -2.98 -18.56
CA GLU A 89 33.48 -4.20 -18.18
C GLU A 89 33.21 -4.59 -16.72
N HIS A 90 33.10 -3.59 -15.83
CA HIS A 90 32.88 -3.79 -14.39
C HIS A 90 31.48 -3.35 -13.92
N GLY A 91 30.72 -2.65 -14.77
CA GLY A 91 29.37 -2.19 -14.48
C GLY A 91 28.88 -1.17 -15.51
N SER A 92 27.58 -1.16 -15.76
CA SER A 92 26.92 -0.30 -16.75
C SER A 92 26.03 0.77 -16.10
N ALA A 93 26.16 0.97 -14.79
CA ALA A 93 25.37 1.98 -14.08
C ALA A 93 25.74 3.39 -14.55
N HIS A 94 24.74 4.22 -14.72
CA HIS A 94 24.89 5.66 -14.96
C HIS A 94 23.57 6.35 -14.70
N TRP A 95 23.63 7.66 -14.48
CA TRP A 95 22.45 8.46 -14.20
C TRP A 95 21.49 8.50 -15.38
N GLY A 96 20.20 8.34 -15.06
CA GLY A 96 19.09 8.53 -15.97
C GLY A 96 18.75 10.01 -16.18
N ASN A 97 17.84 10.27 -17.12
CA ASN A 97 17.36 11.60 -17.43
C ASN A 97 15.87 11.72 -17.22
N ALA A 98 15.44 12.64 -16.35
CA ALA A 98 14.04 12.91 -16.03
C ALA A 98 13.20 13.22 -17.29
N GLY A 99 13.76 13.94 -18.26
CA GLY A 99 13.06 14.26 -19.52
C GLY A 99 12.75 13.03 -20.37
N GLN A 100 13.63 12.01 -20.36
CA GLN A 100 13.38 10.75 -21.06
C GLN A 100 12.27 9.95 -20.38
N VAL A 101 12.24 9.92 -19.05
CA VAL A 101 11.20 9.27 -18.26
C VAL A 101 9.85 9.96 -18.46
N ASN A 102 9.79 11.27 -18.39
CA ASN A 102 8.58 12.05 -18.64
C ASN A 102 8.04 11.84 -20.07
N LYS A 103 8.93 11.75 -21.08
CA LYS A 103 8.50 11.45 -22.45
C LYS A 103 7.74 10.13 -22.56
N LYS A 104 8.07 9.14 -21.71
CA LYS A 104 7.43 7.83 -21.70
C LYS A 104 6.17 7.77 -20.84
N TYR A 105 6.16 8.45 -19.69
CA TYR A 105 5.18 8.18 -18.63
C TYR A 105 4.33 9.39 -18.21
N GLU A 106 4.73 10.63 -18.50
CA GLU A 106 3.96 11.81 -18.14
C GLU A 106 2.70 11.95 -19.01
N ASN A 107 1.57 12.19 -18.35
CA ASN A 107 0.37 12.67 -19.03
C ASN A 107 0.47 14.19 -19.24
N LYS A 108 0.79 14.60 -20.45
CA LYS A 108 0.93 16.03 -20.82
C LYS A 108 -0.40 16.70 -21.13
N THR A 109 -1.40 15.92 -21.49
CA THR A 109 -2.73 16.43 -21.85
C THR A 109 -3.50 16.87 -20.62
N GLU A 110 -3.35 16.10 -19.53
CA GLU A 110 -4.00 16.35 -18.23
C GLU A 110 -2.92 16.34 -17.15
N PRO A 111 -2.20 17.45 -16.93
CA PRO A 111 -1.06 17.51 -16.01
C PRO A 111 -1.40 17.17 -14.56
N GLU A 112 -2.65 17.39 -14.15
CA GLU A 112 -3.17 17.01 -12.85
C GLU A 112 -3.25 15.49 -12.66
N LYS A 113 -3.44 14.71 -13.73
CA LYS A 113 -3.47 13.25 -13.69
C LYS A 113 -2.07 12.62 -13.68
N ASN A 114 -1.13 13.29 -13.05
CA ASN A 114 0.21 12.77 -12.81
C ASN A 114 0.48 12.65 -11.32
N LYS A 115 1.26 11.65 -10.96
CA LYS A 115 1.95 11.55 -9.68
C LYS A 115 3.25 12.33 -9.75
N ILE A 116 3.53 13.14 -8.74
CA ILE A 116 4.76 13.93 -8.61
C ILE A 116 5.77 13.12 -7.81
N LEU A 117 6.94 12.86 -8.38
CA LEU A 117 8.01 12.12 -7.72
C LEU A 117 9.19 13.02 -7.31
N THR A 118 9.63 13.89 -8.22
CA THR A 118 10.69 14.87 -7.98
C THR A 118 10.34 16.20 -8.66
N GLN A 119 11.22 17.19 -8.58
CA GLN A 119 10.97 18.50 -9.20
C GLN A 119 10.64 18.39 -10.69
N LYS A 120 11.30 17.47 -11.39
CA LYS A 120 11.14 17.31 -12.85
C LYS A 120 10.41 16.04 -13.23
N THR A 121 10.42 14.99 -12.40
CA THR A 121 9.90 13.68 -12.79
C THR A 121 8.46 13.50 -12.34
N LYS A 122 7.60 13.16 -13.31
CA LYS A 122 6.18 12.87 -13.11
C LYS A 122 5.79 11.60 -13.82
N ILE A 123 4.80 10.88 -13.31
CA ILE A 123 4.25 9.66 -13.90
C ILE A 123 2.73 9.74 -13.94
N GLY A 124 2.14 9.51 -15.12
CA GLY A 124 0.70 9.48 -15.31
C GLY A 124 0.03 8.33 -14.57
N LEU A 125 -1.21 8.55 -14.11
CA LEU A 125 -1.99 7.60 -13.31
C LEU A 125 -2.52 6.39 -14.11
N ASP A 126 -2.36 6.36 -15.44
CA ASP A 126 -2.79 5.22 -16.25
C ASP A 126 -1.78 4.05 -16.14
N GLY A 127 -1.93 3.23 -15.11
CA GLY A 127 -1.09 2.07 -14.85
C GLY A 127 -1.19 0.98 -15.93
N ARG A 128 -2.26 0.95 -16.74
CA ARG A 128 -2.41 0.00 -17.86
C ARG A 128 -1.58 0.41 -19.06
N LYS A 129 -1.67 1.68 -19.46
CA LYS A 129 -0.88 2.26 -20.53
C LYS A 129 0.62 2.07 -20.30
N HIS A 130 1.06 2.31 -19.07
CA HIS A 130 2.46 2.25 -18.70
C HIS A 130 2.92 0.86 -18.23
N ARG A 131 1.99 -0.09 -18.03
CA ARG A 131 2.23 -1.45 -17.49
C ARG A 131 2.97 -1.42 -16.15
N ARG A 132 2.63 -0.44 -15.30
CA ARG A 132 3.21 -0.21 -13.99
C ARG A 132 2.13 -0.24 -12.92
N ASN A 133 2.51 -0.65 -11.71
CA ASN A 133 1.72 -0.28 -10.55
C ASN A 133 2.04 1.19 -10.18
N LEU A 134 1.19 1.78 -9.36
CA LEU A 134 1.38 3.15 -8.89
C LEU A 134 1.79 3.16 -7.41
N ASN A 135 2.27 2.02 -6.88
CA ASN A 135 2.77 1.95 -5.52
C ASN A 135 4.16 2.58 -5.46
N VAL A 136 4.37 3.41 -4.45
CA VAL A 136 5.65 4.11 -4.21
C VAL A 136 6.15 3.80 -2.82
N LEU A 137 7.42 3.45 -2.71
CA LEU A 137 8.12 3.46 -1.45
C LEU A 137 8.89 4.79 -1.32
N VAL A 138 8.59 5.56 -0.29
CA VAL A 138 9.29 6.80 0.04
C VAL A 138 10.08 6.60 1.32
N CYS A 139 11.39 6.77 1.24
CA CYS A 139 12.27 6.62 2.38
C CYS A 139 13.01 7.93 2.66
N GLY A 140 12.92 8.42 3.89
CA GLY A 140 13.62 9.64 4.29
C GLY A 140 13.61 9.85 5.79
N GLY A 141 14.76 10.18 6.36
CA GLY A 141 14.93 10.42 7.78
C GLY A 141 14.04 11.55 8.33
N SER A 142 14.08 11.75 9.63
CA SER A 142 13.40 12.90 10.24
C SER A 142 13.95 14.21 9.66
N GLY A 143 13.09 15.14 9.30
CA GLY A 143 13.48 16.39 8.63
C GLY A 143 13.84 16.27 7.14
N ALA A 144 13.82 15.08 6.53
CA ALA A 144 14.05 14.92 5.09
C ALA A 144 12.93 15.51 4.22
N GLY A 145 11.78 15.87 4.83
CA GLY A 145 10.66 16.53 4.17
C GLY A 145 9.73 15.60 3.40
N LYS A 146 9.54 14.37 3.88
CA LYS A 146 8.65 13.37 3.29
C LYS A 146 7.24 13.93 3.01
N THR A 147 6.64 14.52 4.02
CA THR A 147 5.30 15.13 3.93
C THR A 147 5.31 16.33 2.99
N ARG A 148 6.27 17.26 3.13
CA ARG A 148 6.34 18.52 2.37
C ARG A 148 6.68 18.31 0.89
N PHE A 149 7.63 17.42 0.58
CA PHE A 149 8.16 17.27 -0.79
C PHE A 149 7.49 16.14 -1.57
N TYR A 150 6.73 15.25 -0.90
CA TYR A 150 6.07 14.13 -1.57
C TYR A 150 4.58 14.01 -1.22
N ALA A 151 4.20 13.83 0.05
CA ALA A 151 2.80 13.56 0.41
C ALA A 151 1.87 14.72 0.01
N LYS A 152 2.09 15.92 0.55
CA LYS A 152 1.27 17.10 0.25
C LYS A 152 1.19 17.41 -1.26
N PRO A 153 2.29 17.47 -2.03
CA PRO A 153 2.19 17.73 -3.47
C PRO A 153 1.29 16.75 -4.22
N ASN A 154 1.30 15.45 -3.83
CA ASN A 154 0.46 14.45 -4.46
C ASN A 154 -1.01 14.54 -4.02
N ILE A 155 -1.29 14.88 -2.76
CA ILE A 155 -2.65 15.16 -2.27
C ILE A 155 -3.21 16.41 -2.99
N MET A 156 -2.39 17.45 -3.14
CA MET A 156 -2.78 18.70 -3.82
C MET A 156 -3.09 18.54 -5.31
N GLN A 157 -2.68 17.43 -5.95
CA GLN A 157 -3.09 17.10 -7.33
C GLN A 157 -4.59 16.87 -7.43
N ALA A 158 -5.27 16.45 -6.36
CA ALA A 158 -6.72 16.25 -6.29
C ALA A 158 -7.26 15.37 -7.45
N ASN A 159 -6.55 14.28 -7.75
CA ASN A 159 -6.74 13.47 -8.96
C ASN A 159 -7.28 12.06 -8.71
N THR A 160 -7.35 11.63 -7.45
CA THR A 160 -7.83 10.30 -7.03
C THR A 160 -8.70 10.48 -5.80
N SER A 161 -9.45 9.47 -5.35
CA SER A 161 -9.90 9.42 -3.96
C SER A 161 -8.70 9.11 -3.07
N PHE A 162 -8.69 9.65 -1.86
CA PHE A 162 -7.54 9.55 -0.97
C PHE A 162 -7.90 8.89 0.35
N VAL A 163 -6.97 8.06 0.86
CA VAL A 163 -6.94 7.64 2.26
C VAL A 163 -5.58 8.04 2.82
N ILE A 164 -5.58 8.96 3.76
CA ILE A 164 -4.36 9.63 4.21
C ILE A 164 -4.15 9.32 5.69
N LEU A 165 -3.09 8.59 5.99
CA LEU A 165 -2.58 8.49 7.35
C LEU A 165 -1.85 9.78 7.67
N ASP A 166 -2.32 10.52 8.67
CA ASP A 166 -1.89 11.89 8.95
C ASP A 166 -1.39 12.05 10.39
N PRO A 167 -0.10 11.81 10.64
CA PRO A 167 0.49 12.12 11.93
C PRO A 167 0.34 13.61 12.24
N LYS A 168 -0.22 13.95 13.40
CA LYS A 168 -0.43 15.34 13.88
C LYS A 168 -1.53 16.16 13.17
N GLY A 169 -2.19 15.64 12.15
CA GLY A 169 -3.22 16.38 11.42
C GLY A 169 -2.68 17.50 10.52
N GLU A 170 -1.40 17.44 10.12
CA GLU A 170 -0.81 18.46 9.24
C GLU A 170 -1.38 18.40 7.82
N ASN A 171 -1.60 17.19 7.29
CA ASN A 171 -2.12 17.02 5.94
C ASN A 171 -3.56 17.50 5.83
N VAL A 172 -4.43 17.14 6.78
CA VAL A 172 -5.83 17.57 6.77
C VAL A 172 -5.94 19.08 6.90
N ARG A 173 -5.20 19.68 7.85
CA ARG A 173 -5.18 21.12 8.06
C ARG A 173 -4.77 21.89 6.82
N ASP A 174 -3.71 21.41 6.13
CA ASP A 174 -3.08 22.17 5.04
C ASP A 174 -3.73 21.90 3.68
N THR A 175 -4.40 20.75 3.48
CA THR A 175 -4.95 20.34 2.18
C THR A 175 -6.47 20.15 2.16
N GLY A 176 -7.14 20.12 3.33
CA GLY A 176 -8.58 19.85 3.41
C GLY A 176 -9.44 20.86 2.64
N ASN A 177 -9.19 22.16 2.79
CA ASN A 177 -9.92 23.21 2.06
C ASN A 177 -9.68 23.13 0.54
N LEU A 178 -8.48 22.79 0.12
CA LEU A 178 -8.17 22.56 -1.29
C LEU A 178 -9.02 21.41 -1.84
N LEU A 179 -9.02 20.25 -1.19
CA LEU A 179 -9.79 19.09 -1.65
C LEU A 179 -11.30 19.39 -1.63
N LYS A 180 -11.81 20.04 -0.60
CA LYS A 180 -13.21 20.48 -0.52
C LYS A 180 -13.57 21.38 -1.71
N SER A 181 -12.72 22.35 -2.06
CA SER A 181 -12.90 23.22 -3.24
C SER A 181 -12.88 22.47 -4.58
N LYS A 182 -12.28 21.28 -4.62
CA LYS A 182 -12.25 20.39 -5.79
C LYS A 182 -13.38 19.35 -5.80
N GLY A 183 -14.36 19.51 -4.89
CA GLY A 183 -15.56 18.67 -4.83
C GLY A 183 -15.37 17.35 -4.10
N TYR A 184 -14.39 17.25 -3.19
CA TYR A 184 -14.23 16.07 -2.34
C TYR A 184 -15.15 16.14 -1.13
N ASP A 185 -15.72 15.00 -0.78
CA ASP A 185 -16.28 14.76 0.55
C ASP A 185 -15.10 14.43 1.50
N ILE A 186 -14.98 15.21 2.60
CA ILE A 186 -13.86 15.10 3.54
C ILE A 186 -14.34 14.40 4.79
N LYS A 187 -13.75 13.25 5.08
CA LYS A 187 -14.00 12.45 6.28
C LYS A 187 -12.75 12.46 7.15
N VAL A 188 -12.89 12.75 8.43
CA VAL A 188 -11.74 12.82 9.35
C VAL A 188 -11.97 11.91 10.56
N LEU A 189 -11.19 10.84 10.65
CA LEU A 189 -11.06 10.05 11.87
C LEU A 189 -9.93 10.66 12.70
N ASP A 190 -10.28 11.45 13.72
CA ASP A 190 -9.30 12.14 14.57
C ASP A 190 -9.15 11.44 15.92
N LEU A 191 -8.03 10.72 16.11
CA LEU A 191 -7.69 10.06 17.36
C LEU A 191 -6.92 10.97 18.35
N ILE A 192 -6.64 12.22 17.97
CA ILE A 192 -6.09 13.24 18.86
C ILE A 192 -7.24 13.97 19.57
N ASN A 193 -8.26 14.41 18.80
CA ASN A 193 -9.44 15.11 19.29
C ASN A 193 -10.70 14.34 18.89
N MET A 194 -10.98 13.26 19.61
CA MET A 194 -12.08 12.35 19.27
C MET A 194 -13.45 13.04 19.25
N ASP A 195 -13.64 14.11 20.02
CA ASP A 195 -14.89 14.90 20.03
C ASP A 195 -15.18 15.61 18.70
N LYS A 196 -14.16 15.88 17.90
CA LYS A 196 -14.27 16.46 16.55
C LYS A 196 -14.26 15.43 15.43
N SER A 197 -14.03 14.17 15.79
CA SER A 197 -13.90 13.07 14.84
C SER A 197 -15.24 12.67 14.25
N TYR A 198 -15.22 12.26 12.99
CA TYR A 198 -16.28 11.42 12.42
C TYR A 198 -16.28 10.07 13.11
N CYS A 199 -17.47 9.51 13.30
CA CYS A 199 -17.64 8.20 13.90
C CYS A 199 -17.32 7.09 12.91
N TYR A 200 -16.73 6.00 13.44
CA TYR A 200 -16.41 4.80 12.69
C TYR A 200 -16.92 3.58 13.42
N ASN A 201 -17.97 2.95 12.90
CA ASN A 201 -18.51 1.72 13.44
C ASN A 201 -18.10 0.51 12.59
N PRO A 202 -17.19 -0.36 13.08
CA PRO A 202 -16.76 -1.53 12.33
C PRO A 202 -17.86 -2.54 11.98
N PHE A 203 -18.99 -2.55 12.70
CA PHE A 203 -20.08 -3.50 12.43
C PHE A 203 -20.76 -3.25 11.09
N VAL A 204 -20.81 -2.01 10.62
CA VAL A 204 -21.45 -1.64 9.34
C VAL A 204 -20.77 -2.31 8.14
N TYR A 205 -19.50 -2.69 8.28
CA TYR A 205 -18.68 -3.25 7.19
C TYR A 205 -18.53 -4.78 7.28
N LEU A 206 -19.35 -5.46 8.08
CA LEU A 206 -19.37 -6.91 8.21
C LEU A 206 -20.39 -7.49 7.25
N HIS A 207 -19.96 -8.12 6.17
CA HIS A 207 -20.83 -8.72 5.15
C HIS A 207 -20.84 -10.25 5.21
N SER A 208 -19.91 -10.86 5.93
CA SER A 208 -19.76 -12.31 6.01
C SER A 208 -19.17 -12.75 7.36
N ASP A 209 -19.37 -14.02 7.70
CA ASP A 209 -18.75 -14.66 8.86
C ASP A 209 -17.22 -14.48 8.89
N ASN A 210 -16.59 -14.51 7.72
CA ASN A 210 -15.15 -14.30 7.61
C ASN A 210 -14.72 -12.88 8.00
N ASP A 211 -15.55 -11.87 7.73
CA ASP A 211 -15.24 -10.48 8.09
C ASP A 211 -15.30 -10.29 9.60
N ILE A 212 -16.27 -10.97 10.26
CA ILE A 212 -16.37 -11.00 11.72
C ILE A 212 -15.11 -11.65 12.33
N GLN A 213 -14.67 -12.79 11.80
CA GLN A 213 -13.45 -13.44 12.27
C GLN A 213 -12.21 -12.56 12.10
N LYS A 214 -12.09 -11.88 10.95
CA LYS A 214 -10.98 -10.95 10.69
C LYS A 214 -11.00 -9.75 11.62
N LEU A 215 -12.19 -9.16 11.87
CA LEU A 215 -12.33 -8.05 12.81
C LEU A 215 -11.84 -8.46 14.19
N VAL A 216 -12.35 -9.57 14.73
CA VAL A 216 -11.98 -10.05 16.06
C VAL A 216 -10.50 -10.41 16.15
N THR A 217 -9.95 -11.09 15.14
CA THR A 217 -8.52 -11.41 15.07
C THR A 217 -7.66 -10.14 15.04
N ASN A 218 -8.07 -9.14 14.27
CA ASN A 218 -7.38 -7.85 14.16
C ASN A 218 -7.34 -7.12 15.52
N ILE A 219 -8.46 -7.10 16.24
CA ILE A 219 -8.54 -6.52 17.59
C ILE A 219 -7.54 -7.20 18.52
N PHE A 220 -7.58 -8.53 18.64
CA PHE A 220 -6.67 -9.25 19.52
C PHE A 220 -5.20 -9.03 19.17
N LYS A 221 -4.86 -9.07 17.90
CA LYS A 221 -3.49 -8.83 17.43
C LYS A 221 -2.99 -7.43 17.81
N ASN A 222 -3.83 -6.43 17.68
CA ASN A 222 -3.46 -5.03 17.85
C ASN A 222 -3.61 -4.50 19.27
N THR A 223 -4.33 -5.22 20.14
CA THR A 223 -4.44 -4.93 21.57
C THR A 223 -3.51 -5.79 22.43
N THR A 224 -2.70 -6.66 21.82
CA THR A 224 -1.67 -7.42 22.55
C THR A 224 -0.54 -6.48 22.98
N PRO A 225 -0.22 -6.40 24.30
CA PRO A 225 0.86 -5.56 24.80
C PRO A 225 2.20 -5.94 24.15
N LYS A 226 2.95 -4.95 23.66
CA LYS A 226 4.27 -5.17 23.04
C LYS A 226 5.22 -5.78 24.09
N GLY A 227 5.77 -6.95 23.78
CA GLY A 227 6.72 -7.66 24.67
C GLY A 227 6.08 -8.70 25.59
N SER A 228 4.77 -8.76 25.72
CA SER A 228 4.09 -9.89 26.34
C SER A 228 3.79 -10.93 25.27
N GLN A 229 4.72 -11.85 25.01
CA GLN A 229 4.27 -13.13 24.49
C GLN A 229 3.43 -13.74 25.63
N SER A 230 2.14 -13.88 25.42
CA SER A 230 1.28 -14.66 26.29
C SER A 230 1.98 -16.00 26.50
N GLN A 231 2.38 -16.29 27.76
CA GLN A 231 3.04 -17.56 28.06
C GLN A 231 2.11 -18.74 27.76
N ASP A 232 0.79 -18.48 27.70
CA ASP A 232 -0.23 -19.46 27.35
C ASP A 232 -1.24 -18.84 26.34
N PRO A 233 -1.20 -19.23 25.06
CA PRO A 233 -2.14 -18.78 24.03
C PRO A 233 -3.61 -19.14 24.32
N PHE A 234 -3.86 -20.05 25.26
CA PHE A 234 -5.18 -20.52 25.63
C PHE A 234 -6.12 -19.38 26.03
N TRP A 235 -5.64 -18.46 26.88
CA TRP A 235 -6.46 -17.38 27.41
C TRP A 235 -6.93 -16.40 26.32
N ASP A 236 -6.03 -16.05 25.41
CA ASP A 236 -6.37 -15.18 24.28
C ASP A 236 -7.33 -15.87 23.31
N GLN A 237 -7.14 -17.16 23.02
CA GLN A 237 -8.04 -17.92 22.14
C GLN A 237 -9.43 -18.08 22.79
N ALA A 238 -9.50 -18.36 24.08
CA ALA A 238 -10.77 -18.49 24.78
C ALA A 238 -11.52 -17.14 24.86
N ALA A 239 -10.81 -16.05 25.13
CA ALA A 239 -11.39 -14.70 25.11
C ALA A 239 -11.87 -14.30 23.70
N MET A 240 -11.12 -14.70 22.66
CA MET A 240 -11.52 -14.51 21.27
C MET A 240 -12.82 -15.26 20.93
N MET A 241 -12.99 -16.50 21.44
CA MET A 241 -14.24 -17.25 21.25
C MET A 241 -15.44 -16.54 21.89
N LEU A 242 -15.27 -15.97 23.09
CA LEU A 242 -16.35 -15.18 23.71
C LEU A 242 -16.66 -13.94 22.88
N LEU A 243 -15.66 -13.18 22.44
CA LEU A 243 -15.89 -12.00 21.59
C LEU A 243 -16.57 -12.37 20.27
N LEU A 244 -16.16 -13.47 19.61
CA LEU A 244 -16.82 -13.97 18.41
C LEU A 244 -18.30 -14.30 18.67
N ALA A 245 -18.62 -14.96 19.80
CA ALA A 245 -20.01 -15.24 20.16
C ALA A 245 -20.86 -13.96 20.26
N LEU A 246 -20.32 -12.92 20.92
CA LEU A 246 -21.00 -11.64 21.11
C LEU A 246 -21.19 -10.88 19.79
N VAL A 247 -20.11 -10.78 18.98
CA VAL A 247 -20.17 -10.07 17.70
C VAL A 247 -21.10 -10.78 16.70
N PHE A 248 -21.05 -12.12 16.63
CA PHE A 248 -22.01 -12.89 15.81
C PHE A 248 -23.45 -12.72 16.28
N PHE A 249 -23.67 -12.68 17.61
CA PHE A 249 -25.01 -12.44 18.15
C PHE A 249 -25.52 -11.05 17.73
N LEU A 250 -24.73 -9.99 17.97
CA LEU A 250 -25.12 -8.63 17.61
C LEU A 250 -25.34 -8.48 16.08
N HIS A 251 -24.49 -9.07 15.29
CA HIS A 251 -24.59 -8.94 13.82
C HIS A 251 -25.87 -9.58 13.26
N TYR A 252 -26.30 -10.75 13.78
CA TYR A 252 -27.44 -11.48 13.23
C TYR A 252 -28.77 -11.23 13.95
N GLU A 253 -28.74 -10.92 15.25
CA GLU A 253 -29.93 -10.90 16.10
C GLU A 253 -30.30 -9.50 16.60
N ALA A 254 -29.33 -8.57 16.67
CA ALA A 254 -29.58 -7.23 17.18
C ALA A 254 -29.99 -6.26 16.06
N PRO A 255 -30.81 -5.25 16.39
CA PRO A 255 -31.11 -4.15 15.45
C PRO A 255 -29.83 -3.35 15.14
N PRO A 256 -29.76 -2.69 13.96
CA PRO A 256 -28.56 -1.96 13.52
C PRO A 256 -27.99 -0.96 14.52
N GLU A 257 -28.86 -0.32 15.32
CA GLU A 257 -28.48 0.67 16.33
C GLU A 257 -27.69 0.06 17.50
N GLU A 258 -27.88 -1.23 17.76
CA GLU A 258 -27.18 -1.99 18.81
C GLU A 258 -25.95 -2.72 18.30
N GLN A 259 -25.72 -2.75 16.98
CA GLN A 259 -24.55 -3.37 16.38
C GLN A 259 -23.32 -2.46 16.50
N ASN A 260 -22.71 -2.40 17.68
CA ASN A 260 -21.57 -1.54 18.00
C ASN A 260 -20.75 -2.05 19.19
N PHE A 261 -19.57 -1.49 19.42
CA PHE A 261 -18.71 -1.87 20.55
C PHE A 261 -19.26 -1.49 21.93
N PRO A 262 -19.91 -0.34 22.15
CA PRO A 262 -20.62 -0.07 23.40
C PRO A 262 -21.56 -1.20 23.81
N MET A 263 -22.32 -1.77 22.88
CA MET A 263 -23.21 -2.91 23.16
C MET A 263 -22.42 -4.20 23.47
N VAL A 264 -21.30 -4.45 22.79
CA VAL A 264 -20.40 -5.57 23.16
C VAL A 264 -19.97 -5.45 24.62
N MET A 265 -19.57 -4.25 25.05
CA MET A 265 -19.15 -4.01 26.43
C MET A 265 -20.30 -4.23 27.42
N GLU A 266 -21.52 -3.82 27.08
CA GLU A 266 -22.71 -4.05 27.90
C GLU A 266 -23.03 -5.54 28.01
N MET A 267 -22.95 -6.28 26.90
CA MET A 267 -23.14 -7.73 26.93
C MET A 267 -22.09 -8.43 27.81
N ILE A 268 -20.84 -7.98 27.78
CA ILE A 268 -19.78 -8.54 28.67
C ILE A 268 -20.13 -8.26 30.11
N ARG A 269 -20.58 -7.05 30.47
CA ARG A 269 -21.00 -6.68 31.85
C ARG A 269 -22.20 -7.50 32.30
N SER A 270 -23.17 -7.78 31.41
CA SER A 270 -24.35 -8.61 31.72
C SER A 270 -24.02 -10.11 31.87
N GLY A 271 -22.80 -10.52 31.47
CA GLY A 271 -22.32 -11.90 31.52
C GLY A 271 -21.64 -12.27 32.84
N GLU A 272 -22.10 -11.79 34.00
CA GLU A 272 -21.52 -12.12 35.32
C GLU A 272 -21.36 -13.62 35.52
N VAL A 273 -20.19 -14.03 36.04
CA VAL A 273 -19.89 -15.43 36.38
C VAL A 273 -19.71 -15.54 37.91
N LYS A 274 -20.48 -16.44 38.54
CA LYS A 274 -20.30 -16.80 39.97
C LYS A 274 -19.45 -18.06 40.06
N GLU A 275 -18.36 -17.96 40.81
CA GLU A 275 -17.38 -19.07 40.96
C GLU A 275 -17.93 -20.25 41.75
N ASP A 276 -18.83 -19.97 42.71
CA ASP A 276 -19.34 -20.94 43.69
C ASP A 276 -20.73 -21.51 43.32
N ASP A 277 -21.30 -21.09 42.18
CA ASP A 277 -22.62 -21.54 41.75
C ASP A 277 -22.60 -21.86 40.24
N ASP A 278 -22.35 -23.13 39.92
CA ASP A 278 -22.34 -23.64 38.55
C ASP A 278 -23.72 -23.58 37.86
N GLY A 279 -24.80 -23.44 38.66
CA GLY A 279 -26.17 -23.30 38.16
C GLY A 279 -26.60 -21.86 37.86
N PHE A 280 -25.76 -20.87 38.22
CA PHE A 280 -26.08 -19.47 37.99
C PHE A 280 -26.18 -19.13 36.52
N MET A 281 -27.30 -18.55 36.13
CA MET A 281 -27.54 -18.04 34.77
C MET A 281 -27.57 -16.52 34.77
N SER A 282 -26.56 -15.92 34.18
CA SER A 282 -26.49 -14.48 33.97
C SER A 282 -27.55 -14.00 32.97
N PRO A 283 -27.84 -12.68 32.87
CA PRO A 283 -28.69 -12.15 31.83
C PRO A 283 -28.18 -12.51 30.40
N LEU A 284 -26.86 -12.54 30.22
CA LEU A 284 -26.25 -12.99 28.94
C LEU A 284 -26.56 -14.46 28.66
N ASP A 285 -26.45 -15.35 29.67
CA ASP A 285 -26.79 -16.77 29.49
C ASP A 285 -28.24 -16.98 29.10
N ARG A 286 -29.16 -16.21 29.67
CA ARG A 286 -30.59 -16.27 29.32
C ARG A 286 -30.82 -15.78 27.89
N LEU A 287 -30.08 -14.77 27.45
CA LEU A 287 -30.15 -14.27 26.07
C LEU A 287 -29.75 -15.36 25.07
N PHE A 288 -28.62 -16.04 25.31
CA PHE A 288 -28.17 -17.15 24.46
C PHE A 288 -29.07 -18.40 24.58
N ALA A 289 -29.70 -18.66 25.75
CA ALA A 289 -30.67 -19.74 25.90
C ALA A 289 -31.90 -19.48 25.01
N ARG A 290 -32.45 -18.26 24.99
CA ARG A 290 -33.57 -17.90 24.10
C ARG A 290 -33.21 -18.07 22.62
N LEU A 291 -31.97 -17.75 22.25
CA LEU A 291 -31.49 -17.98 20.89
C LEU A 291 -31.42 -19.49 20.58
N ALA A 292 -30.96 -20.30 21.56
CA ALA A 292 -30.90 -21.76 21.40
C ALA A 292 -32.27 -22.41 21.21
N ASP A 293 -33.29 -21.88 21.87
CA ASP A 293 -34.69 -22.35 21.72
C ASP A 293 -35.24 -22.04 20.33
N ARG A 294 -34.86 -20.91 19.73
CA ARG A 294 -35.31 -20.48 18.39
C ARG A 294 -34.48 -21.07 17.25
N GLN A 295 -33.15 -21.07 17.40
CA GLN A 295 -32.22 -21.44 16.35
C GLN A 295 -31.04 -22.25 16.92
N PRO A 296 -31.19 -23.55 17.21
CA PRO A 296 -30.21 -24.39 17.90
C PRO A 296 -28.81 -24.44 17.24
N ASP A 297 -28.79 -24.26 15.89
CA ASP A 297 -27.56 -24.34 15.07
C ASP A 297 -26.91 -22.99 14.77
N HIS A 298 -27.40 -21.90 15.40
CA HIS A 298 -26.87 -20.56 15.17
C HIS A 298 -25.38 -20.47 15.47
N ILE A 299 -24.61 -19.77 14.62
CA ILE A 299 -23.14 -19.69 14.73
C ILE A 299 -22.68 -19.10 16.08
N ALA A 300 -23.35 -18.07 16.56
CA ALA A 300 -23.03 -17.45 17.87
C ALA A 300 -23.11 -18.47 19.02
N LEU A 301 -24.10 -19.40 18.98
CA LEU A 301 -24.24 -20.46 19.98
C LEU A 301 -23.09 -21.45 19.95
N LYS A 302 -22.51 -21.75 18.79
CA LYS A 302 -21.36 -22.66 18.69
C LYS A 302 -20.17 -22.08 19.46
N TYR A 303 -19.88 -20.79 19.27
CA TYR A 303 -18.80 -20.11 20.00
C TYR A 303 -19.13 -19.93 21.48
N TYR A 304 -20.37 -19.59 21.83
CA TYR A 304 -20.79 -19.41 23.21
C TYR A 304 -20.74 -20.72 24.01
N ARG A 305 -21.20 -21.84 23.45
CA ARG A 305 -21.11 -23.18 24.07
C ARG A 305 -19.66 -23.57 24.32
N ASN A 306 -18.74 -23.29 23.37
CA ASN A 306 -17.32 -23.54 23.55
C ASN A 306 -16.76 -22.74 24.74
N TYR A 307 -17.11 -21.46 24.85
CA TYR A 307 -16.75 -20.63 25.99
C TYR A 307 -17.32 -21.22 27.28
N ARG A 308 -18.61 -21.53 27.35
CA ARG A 308 -19.31 -22.05 28.54
C ARG A 308 -18.88 -23.45 28.99
N SER A 309 -18.11 -24.18 28.22
CA SER A 309 -17.58 -25.50 28.59
C SER A 309 -16.54 -25.47 29.70
N GLY A 310 -16.03 -24.30 30.07
CA GLY A 310 -15.07 -24.12 31.17
C GLY A 310 -15.72 -24.12 32.57
N SER A 311 -14.91 -24.34 33.61
CA SER A 311 -15.34 -24.16 35.01
C SER A 311 -15.57 -22.69 35.35
N GLY A 312 -16.35 -22.35 36.38
CA GLY A 312 -16.65 -20.96 36.75
C GLY A 312 -15.40 -20.09 36.95
N LYS A 313 -14.34 -20.61 37.56
CA LYS A 313 -13.05 -19.89 37.69
C LYS A 313 -12.39 -19.62 36.34
N THR A 314 -12.44 -20.58 35.41
CA THR A 314 -11.91 -20.44 34.05
C THR A 314 -12.69 -19.39 33.28
N LEU A 315 -14.01 -19.44 33.31
CA LEU A 315 -14.90 -18.48 32.64
C LEU A 315 -14.64 -17.05 33.11
N LYS A 316 -14.49 -16.84 34.44
CA LYS A 316 -14.16 -15.51 34.99
C LYS A 316 -12.81 -15.01 34.52
N SER A 317 -11.79 -15.87 34.45
CA SER A 317 -10.48 -15.52 33.94
C SER A 317 -10.52 -15.14 32.45
N ILE A 318 -11.32 -15.86 31.65
CA ILE A 318 -11.55 -15.55 30.23
C ILE A 318 -12.23 -14.18 30.07
N GLN A 319 -13.25 -13.88 30.86
CA GLN A 319 -13.90 -12.56 30.84
C GLN A 319 -12.94 -11.44 31.22
N ILE A 320 -12.14 -11.61 32.28
CA ILE A 320 -11.13 -10.62 32.68
C ILE A 320 -10.13 -10.39 31.55
N THR A 321 -9.70 -11.45 30.85
CA THR A 321 -8.81 -11.34 29.71
C THR A 321 -9.47 -10.54 28.58
N LEU A 322 -10.73 -10.81 28.26
CA LEU A 322 -11.48 -10.07 27.23
C LEU A 322 -11.65 -8.59 27.60
N VAL A 323 -12.08 -8.32 28.85
CA VAL A 323 -12.22 -6.94 29.35
C VAL A 323 -10.90 -6.19 29.27
N ALA A 324 -9.77 -6.82 29.63
CA ALA A 324 -8.45 -6.20 29.51
C ALA A 324 -8.06 -5.88 28.05
N ARG A 325 -8.47 -6.71 27.08
CA ARG A 325 -8.27 -6.44 25.65
C ARG A 325 -9.12 -5.29 25.13
N LEU A 326 -10.33 -5.13 25.65
CA LEU A 326 -11.31 -4.12 25.25
C LEU A 326 -11.39 -2.94 26.22
N GLU A 327 -10.48 -2.83 27.20
CA GLU A 327 -10.49 -1.81 28.26
C GLU A 327 -10.73 -0.40 27.72
N LYS A 328 -10.11 -0.07 26.59
CA LYS A 328 -10.19 1.26 25.97
C LYS A 328 -11.59 1.65 25.52
N PHE A 329 -12.42 0.67 25.17
CA PHE A 329 -13.83 0.92 24.80
C PHE A 329 -14.71 1.33 25.99
N ASN A 330 -14.19 1.29 27.23
CA ASN A 330 -14.85 1.87 28.38
C ASN A 330 -14.74 3.40 28.44
N LEU A 331 -13.87 4.02 27.63
CA LEU A 331 -13.75 5.47 27.58
C LEU A 331 -14.89 6.03 26.74
N ASP A 332 -15.61 7.02 27.26
CA ASP A 332 -16.75 7.64 26.58
C ASP A 332 -16.40 8.18 25.18
N SER A 333 -15.20 8.75 25.04
CA SER A 333 -14.73 9.26 23.76
C SER A 333 -14.63 8.15 22.69
N LEU A 334 -14.12 6.98 23.05
CA LEU A 334 -13.99 5.86 22.13
C LEU A 334 -15.33 5.13 21.91
N ALA A 335 -16.14 5.02 22.97
CA ALA A 335 -17.50 4.48 22.85
C ALA A 335 -18.33 5.31 21.86
N ASN A 336 -18.33 6.63 22.00
CA ASN A 336 -19.01 7.55 21.09
C ASN A 336 -18.45 7.47 19.66
N LEU A 337 -17.13 7.34 19.51
CA LEU A 337 -16.48 7.22 18.20
C LEU A 337 -16.91 5.96 17.45
N THR A 338 -17.20 4.86 18.15
CA THR A 338 -17.52 3.56 17.55
C THR A 338 -19.00 3.18 17.59
N GLN A 339 -19.86 4.09 18.04
CA GLN A 339 -21.29 3.85 18.17
C GLN A 339 -22.04 3.93 16.82
N LEU A 340 -21.67 4.92 16.01
CA LEU A 340 -22.29 5.21 14.70
C LEU A 340 -21.24 5.14 13.60
N ASP A 341 -21.66 5.04 12.34
CA ASP A 341 -20.77 5.18 11.20
C ASP A 341 -21.05 6.43 10.39
N GLU A 342 -20.01 7.23 10.19
CA GLU A 342 -20.02 8.44 9.37
C GLU A 342 -18.91 8.40 8.31
N MET A 343 -18.11 7.31 8.30
CA MET A 343 -16.97 7.16 7.38
C MET A 343 -17.40 6.75 5.98
N GLU A 344 -18.49 6.00 5.83
CA GLU A 344 -19.06 5.59 4.54
C GLU A 344 -18.02 4.97 3.60
N LEU A 345 -17.27 3.97 4.10
CA LEU A 345 -16.18 3.33 3.33
C LEU A 345 -16.65 2.66 2.04
N ASP A 346 -17.92 2.31 1.94
CA ASP A 346 -18.57 1.70 0.78
C ASP A 346 -18.68 2.65 -0.43
N ARG A 347 -18.67 3.98 -0.20
CA ARG A 347 -18.65 5.00 -1.25
C ARG A 347 -17.25 5.28 -1.80
N LEU A 348 -16.20 4.85 -1.09
CA LEU A 348 -14.82 5.07 -1.51
C LEU A 348 -14.51 4.27 -2.80
N GLY A 349 -13.95 4.95 -3.78
CA GLY A 349 -13.71 4.36 -5.11
C GLY A 349 -14.89 4.50 -6.09
N GLU A 350 -16.05 4.95 -5.63
CA GLU A 350 -17.21 5.31 -6.46
C GLU A 350 -17.27 6.84 -6.67
N GLU A 351 -16.91 7.60 -5.65
CA GLU A 351 -16.92 9.05 -5.64
C GLU A 351 -15.56 9.64 -5.20
N LYS A 352 -15.42 10.97 -5.32
CA LYS A 352 -14.24 11.69 -4.83
C LYS A 352 -14.34 11.92 -3.32
N ILE A 353 -13.74 11.04 -2.55
CA ILE A 353 -13.71 11.10 -1.10
C ILE A 353 -12.25 11.20 -0.64
N ALA A 354 -12.01 11.96 0.41
CA ALA A 354 -10.73 12.01 1.10
C ALA A 354 -10.93 11.68 2.58
N ILE A 355 -10.41 10.53 2.99
CA ILE A 355 -10.41 10.05 4.36
C ILE A 355 -9.06 10.42 4.98
N TYR A 356 -9.08 11.17 6.07
CA TYR A 356 -7.91 11.46 6.88
C TYR A 356 -7.98 10.67 8.19
N ALA A 357 -7.00 9.82 8.44
CA ALA A 357 -6.83 9.14 9.72
C ALA A 357 -5.74 9.88 10.51
N VAL A 358 -6.17 10.77 11.39
CA VAL A 358 -5.29 11.60 12.22
C VAL A 358 -4.88 10.81 13.46
N ILE A 359 -3.57 10.60 13.63
CA ILE A 359 -3.01 9.84 14.74
C ILE A 359 -1.99 10.70 15.52
N PRO A 360 -1.87 10.51 16.85
CA PRO A 360 -0.77 11.11 17.59
C PRO A 360 0.56 10.45 17.20
N ASP A 361 1.63 11.24 17.11
CA ASP A 361 2.97 10.75 16.75
C ASP A 361 3.73 10.11 17.92
N ASN A 362 3.35 10.45 19.14
CA ASN A 362 3.98 10.02 20.39
C ASN A 362 3.19 8.95 21.16
N ASP A 363 1.97 8.65 20.77
CA ASP A 363 1.12 7.64 21.42
C ASP A 363 0.50 6.68 20.38
N SER A 364 0.75 5.39 20.55
CA SER A 364 0.18 4.34 19.71
C SER A 364 -1.05 3.66 20.32
N SER A 365 -1.57 4.19 21.41
CA SER A 365 -2.63 3.54 22.20
C SER A 365 -3.91 3.25 21.44
N TYR A 366 -4.27 4.11 20.48
CA TYR A 366 -5.49 4.00 19.67
C TYR A 366 -5.22 3.56 18.23
N ASN A 367 -3.97 3.23 17.88
CA ASN A 367 -3.62 2.85 16.51
C ASN A 367 -4.30 1.56 16.04
N PHE A 368 -4.84 0.74 16.98
CA PHE A 368 -5.64 -0.43 16.64
C PHE A 368 -6.94 -0.06 15.90
N ILE A 369 -7.54 1.11 16.19
CA ILE A 369 -8.72 1.63 15.46
C ILE A 369 -8.37 1.87 14.01
N VAL A 370 -7.22 2.50 13.73
CA VAL A 370 -6.75 2.74 12.36
C VAL A 370 -6.41 1.41 11.68
N GLY A 371 -5.88 0.44 12.42
CA GLY A 371 -5.64 -0.91 11.91
C GLY A 371 -6.93 -1.61 11.49
N MET A 372 -8.00 -1.49 12.27
CA MET A 372 -9.33 -1.98 11.89
C MET A 372 -9.85 -1.24 10.65
N LEU A 373 -9.76 0.10 10.65
CA LEU A 373 -10.17 0.92 9.50
C LEU A 373 -9.49 0.47 8.21
N TYR A 374 -8.16 0.34 8.18
CA TYR A 374 -7.46 -0.10 6.97
C TYR A 374 -7.80 -1.52 6.56
N THR A 375 -8.00 -2.43 7.53
CA THR A 375 -8.42 -3.80 7.22
C THR A 375 -9.76 -3.82 6.52
N GLN A 376 -10.76 -3.12 7.05
CA GLN A 376 -12.09 -3.06 6.48
C GLN A 376 -12.13 -2.22 5.19
N LEU A 377 -11.37 -1.14 5.12
CA LEU A 377 -11.23 -0.32 3.92
C LEU A 377 -10.75 -1.15 2.73
N PHE A 378 -9.68 -1.94 2.88
CA PHE A 378 -9.23 -2.79 1.80
C PHE A 378 -10.25 -3.88 1.46
N GLN A 379 -10.94 -4.45 2.45
CA GLN A 379 -12.03 -5.41 2.21
C GLN A 379 -13.15 -4.79 1.38
N GLN A 380 -13.61 -3.57 1.74
CA GLN A 380 -14.66 -2.84 1.02
C GLN A 380 -14.23 -2.49 -0.41
N LEU A 381 -13.01 -1.98 -0.60
CA LEU A 381 -12.47 -1.65 -1.92
C LEU A 381 -12.39 -2.88 -2.83
N TYR A 382 -11.93 -4.02 -2.28
CA TYR A 382 -11.87 -5.27 -3.04
C TYR A 382 -13.25 -5.80 -3.36
N TYR A 383 -14.16 -5.76 -2.40
CA TYR A 383 -15.56 -6.15 -2.61
C TYR A 383 -16.22 -5.27 -3.68
N SER A 384 -16.10 -3.95 -3.56
CA SER A 384 -16.64 -3.01 -4.55
C SER A 384 -16.04 -3.24 -5.93
N ALA A 385 -14.71 -3.38 -6.04
CA ALA A 385 -14.05 -3.62 -7.31
C ALA A 385 -14.50 -4.95 -7.95
N ASP A 386 -14.46 -6.06 -7.19
CA ASP A 386 -14.63 -7.40 -7.75
C ASP A 386 -16.10 -7.76 -7.96
N VAL A 387 -17.00 -7.35 -7.04
CA VAL A 387 -18.42 -7.74 -7.06
C VAL A 387 -19.29 -6.69 -7.75
N LYS A 388 -19.12 -5.39 -7.40
CA LYS A 388 -19.97 -4.34 -7.96
C LYS A 388 -19.50 -3.87 -9.35
N HIS A 389 -18.18 -3.80 -9.59
CA HIS A 389 -17.61 -3.14 -10.77
C HIS A 389 -16.80 -4.07 -11.69
N GLY A 390 -16.94 -5.39 -11.59
CA GLY A 390 -16.31 -6.35 -12.51
C GLY A 390 -14.78 -6.32 -12.51
N GLY A 391 -14.16 -6.07 -11.35
CA GLY A 391 -12.72 -6.13 -11.11
C GLY A 391 -12.01 -4.77 -11.13
N ARG A 392 -12.74 -3.63 -11.20
CA ARG A 392 -12.11 -2.30 -11.28
C ARG A 392 -12.98 -1.20 -10.68
N LEU A 393 -12.43 -0.41 -9.78
CA LEU A 393 -13.11 0.76 -9.23
C LEU A 393 -13.29 1.87 -10.30
N PRO A 394 -14.43 2.58 -10.28
CA PRO A 394 -14.67 3.75 -11.15
C PRO A 394 -13.70 4.90 -10.91
N VAL A 395 -13.38 5.17 -9.64
CA VAL A 395 -12.45 6.21 -9.21
C VAL A 395 -11.22 5.55 -8.57
N HIS A 396 -10.03 5.94 -9.03
CA HIS A 396 -8.78 5.44 -8.45
C HIS A 396 -8.66 5.85 -7.00
N VAL A 397 -8.28 4.92 -6.12
CA VAL A 397 -8.05 5.17 -4.69
C VAL A 397 -6.57 5.13 -4.39
N HIS A 398 -6.03 6.21 -3.84
CA HIS A 398 -4.64 6.32 -3.45
C HIS A 398 -4.48 6.44 -1.93
N CYS A 399 -3.85 5.44 -1.31
CA CYS A 399 -3.54 5.45 0.12
C CYS A 399 -2.18 6.12 0.34
N VAL A 400 -2.16 7.27 1.01
CA VAL A 400 -0.93 7.97 1.43
C VAL A 400 -0.66 7.61 2.88
N MET A 401 0.29 6.72 3.13
CA MET A 401 0.58 6.21 4.48
C MET A 401 1.82 6.90 5.05
N ASP A 402 1.65 8.13 5.54
CA ASP A 402 2.74 8.86 6.21
C ASP A 402 3.00 8.23 7.58
N GLU A 403 4.26 7.97 7.90
CA GLU A 403 4.67 7.17 9.06
C GLU A 403 4.04 5.75 9.12
N PHE A 404 4.06 5.07 7.99
CA PHE A 404 3.56 3.70 7.80
C PHE A 404 3.86 2.72 8.96
N ALA A 405 5.02 2.88 9.61
CA ALA A 405 5.44 2.01 10.70
C ALA A 405 4.60 2.12 11.98
N ASN A 406 3.75 3.13 12.11
CA ASN A 406 2.96 3.38 13.31
C ASN A 406 1.58 2.70 13.27
N VAL A 407 1.17 2.12 12.15
CA VAL A 407 -0.15 1.51 11.97
C VAL A 407 -0.04 0.00 11.83
N ALA A 408 -0.93 -0.71 12.49
CA ALA A 408 -1.13 -2.12 12.30
C ALA A 408 -1.90 -2.36 10.99
N LEU A 409 -1.26 -3.02 10.05
CA LEU A 409 -1.83 -3.32 8.76
C LEU A 409 -2.52 -4.68 8.74
N PRO A 410 -3.39 -4.93 7.73
CA PRO A 410 -3.95 -6.25 7.51
C PRO A 410 -2.87 -7.32 7.39
N ASP A 411 -3.18 -8.52 7.84
CA ASP A 411 -2.34 -9.68 7.53
C ASP A 411 -2.21 -9.84 6.02
N GLU A 412 -1.04 -10.31 5.57
CA GLU A 412 -0.75 -10.50 4.14
C GLU A 412 -0.80 -9.21 3.30
N PHE A 413 -0.44 -8.07 3.89
CA PHE A 413 -0.41 -6.79 3.19
C PHE A 413 0.45 -6.81 1.91
N ASP A 414 1.50 -7.60 1.88
CA ASP A 414 2.34 -7.82 0.70
C ASP A 414 1.55 -8.46 -0.46
N LYS A 415 0.63 -9.39 -0.16
CA LYS A 415 -0.27 -9.98 -1.16
C LYS A 415 -1.28 -8.96 -1.67
N LEU A 416 -1.84 -8.12 -0.77
CA LEU A 416 -2.72 -7.03 -1.16
C LEU A 416 -2.01 -6.09 -2.14
N LEU A 417 -0.77 -5.63 -1.82
CA LEU A 417 0.02 -4.77 -2.71
C LEU A 417 0.18 -5.33 -4.11
N SER A 418 0.37 -6.64 -4.24
CA SER A 418 0.57 -7.30 -5.54
C SER A 418 -0.67 -7.26 -6.44
N THR A 419 -1.87 -7.18 -5.86
CA THR A 419 -3.16 -7.29 -6.56
C THR A 419 -3.91 -5.97 -6.70
N MET A 420 -3.51 -4.92 -5.97
CA MET A 420 -4.17 -3.60 -5.96
C MET A 420 -4.25 -2.93 -7.33
N ARG A 421 -3.20 -3.08 -8.16
CA ARG A 421 -3.11 -2.43 -9.47
C ARG A 421 -4.32 -2.70 -10.37
N SER A 422 -4.79 -3.95 -10.43
CA SER A 422 -5.92 -4.33 -11.30
C SER A 422 -7.23 -3.65 -10.90
N ARG A 423 -7.35 -3.28 -9.63
CA ARG A 423 -8.54 -2.72 -8.99
C ARG A 423 -8.55 -1.20 -8.89
N GLU A 424 -7.57 -0.51 -9.50
CA GLU A 424 -7.39 0.95 -9.39
C GLU A 424 -7.11 1.40 -7.94
N ILE A 425 -6.34 0.63 -7.21
CA ILE A 425 -5.87 0.97 -5.87
C ILE A 425 -4.35 1.11 -5.92
N SER A 426 -3.81 2.11 -5.23
CA SER A 426 -2.36 2.30 -5.08
C SER A 426 -2.00 2.83 -3.70
N VAL A 427 -0.76 2.62 -3.30
CA VAL A 427 -0.27 2.99 -1.97
C VAL A 427 1.06 3.73 -2.08
N SER A 428 1.19 4.81 -1.34
CA SER A 428 2.47 5.45 -1.04
C SER A 428 2.90 5.06 0.37
N ILE A 429 3.87 4.17 0.48
CA ILE A 429 4.45 3.71 1.74
C ILE A 429 5.56 4.68 2.12
N ILE A 430 5.36 5.46 3.19
CA ILE A 430 6.32 6.48 3.62
C ILE A 430 6.95 6.04 4.94
N ILE A 431 8.27 5.83 4.93
CA ILE A 431 9.06 5.35 6.07
C ILE A 431 10.25 6.27 6.36
N GLN A 432 10.76 6.19 7.57
CA GLN A 432 11.97 6.94 7.94
C GLN A 432 13.25 6.24 7.46
N ASN A 433 13.28 4.91 7.53
CA ASN A 433 14.39 4.09 7.08
C ASN A 433 13.90 2.65 6.80
N LEU A 434 14.73 1.88 6.09
CA LEU A 434 14.39 0.48 5.75
C LEU A 434 14.39 -0.45 6.97
N ALA A 435 15.10 -0.12 8.05
CA ALA A 435 15.10 -0.92 9.26
C ALA A 435 13.71 -0.97 9.92
N GLN A 436 12.89 0.10 9.79
CA GLN A 436 11.49 0.08 10.23
C GLN A 436 10.67 -0.96 9.46
N LEU A 437 10.83 -1.01 8.14
CA LEU A 437 10.11 -1.97 7.30
C LEU A 437 10.54 -3.41 7.61
N LYS A 438 11.85 -3.65 7.76
CA LYS A 438 12.41 -4.95 8.15
C LYS A 438 11.92 -5.43 9.51
N LYS A 439 11.73 -4.53 10.47
CA LYS A 439 11.21 -4.86 11.81
C LYS A 439 9.73 -5.24 11.76
N LEU A 440 8.92 -4.60 10.91
CA LEU A 440 7.49 -4.87 10.77
C LEU A 440 7.21 -6.15 9.98
N PHE A 441 8.01 -6.42 8.96
CA PHE A 441 7.83 -7.50 7.99
C PHE A 441 9.13 -8.25 7.81
N GLU A 442 9.52 -9.03 8.82
CA GLU A 442 10.83 -9.70 8.90
C GLU A 442 11.20 -10.48 7.62
N LYS A 443 10.23 -11.17 7.02
CA LYS A 443 10.42 -12.01 5.82
C LYS A 443 9.85 -11.36 4.56
N GLU A 444 8.80 -10.57 4.68
CA GLU A 444 8.00 -10.04 3.58
C GLU A 444 8.46 -8.65 3.12
N TRP A 445 9.41 -8.00 3.82
CA TRP A 445 9.83 -6.63 3.50
C TRP A 445 10.37 -6.48 2.06
N GLU A 446 11.10 -7.49 1.54
CA GLU A 446 11.57 -7.47 0.16
C GLU A 446 10.43 -7.59 -0.85
N SER A 447 9.38 -8.35 -0.52
CA SER A 447 8.16 -8.45 -1.31
C SER A 447 7.44 -7.10 -1.38
N ILE A 448 7.36 -6.39 -0.25
CA ILE A 448 6.74 -5.05 -0.18
C ILE A 448 7.51 -4.06 -1.06
N VAL A 449 8.85 -4.01 -0.92
CA VAL A 449 9.69 -3.15 -1.77
C VAL A 449 9.56 -3.53 -3.24
N GLY A 450 9.57 -4.84 -3.55
CA GLY A 450 9.43 -5.36 -4.92
C GLY A 450 8.08 -5.07 -5.57
N ASN A 451 7.02 -4.86 -4.77
CA ASN A 451 5.70 -4.48 -5.22
C ASN A 451 5.50 -2.95 -5.34
N CYS A 452 6.55 -2.15 -5.13
CA CYS A 452 6.58 -0.72 -5.42
C CYS A 452 7.41 -0.48 -6.69
N ASP A 453 6.76 -0.05 -7.78
CA ASP A 453 7.48 0.24 -9.05
C ASP A 453 8.36 1.49 -8.95
N GLU A 454 8.09 2.37 -8.00
CA GLU A 454 8.88 3.55 -7.70
C GLU A 454 9.44 3.49 -6.27
N PHE A 455 10.74 3.78 -6.13
CA PHE A 455 11.39 4.00 -4.85
C PHE A 455 12.03 5.40 -4.85
N LEU A 456 11.57 6.25 -3.92
CA LEU A 456 12.05 7.62 -3.74
C LEU A 456 12.82 7.73 -2.43
N TYR A 457 14.12 8.01 -2.50
CA TYR A 457 14.97 8.25 -1.36
C TYR A 457 15.23 9.74 -1.18
N LEU A 458 14.88 10.28 -0.02
CA LEU A 458 14.96 11.71 0.33
C LEU A 458 16.13 12.07 1.26
N GLY A 459 17.00 11.10 1.55
CA GLY A 459 18.10 11.28 2.51
C GLY A 459 17.77 10.74 3.90
N GLY A 460 18.78 10.48 4.68
CA GLY A 460 18.66 9.92 6.04
C GLY A 460 20.03 9.62 6.63
N ASN A 461 20.09 9.08 7.86
CA ASN A 461 21.32 8.78 8.58
C ASN A 461 21.48 7.31 8.95
N GLU A 462 20.65 6.41 8.40
CA GLU A 462 20.67 5.00 8.76
C GLU A 462 21.53 4.20 7.77
N GLN A 463 22.56 3.51 8.28
CA GLN A 463 23.61 2.85 7.49
C GLN A 463 23.04 1.77 6.54
N SER A 464 22.15 0.90 7.02
CA SER A 464 21.65 -0.20 6.19
C SER A 464 20.82 0.30 5.00
N THR A 465 20.19 1.47 5.13
CA THR A 465 19.51 2.15 4.03
C THR A 465 20.52 2.72 3.01
N HIS A 466 21.62 3.33 3.47
CA HIS A 466 22.67 3.83 2.57
C HIS A 466 23.29 2.71 1.74
N GLU A 467 23.62 1.58 2.39
CA GLU A 467 24.14 0.39 1.72
C GLU A 467 23.17 -0.17 0.68
N TYR A 468 21.89 -0.22 1.03
CA TYR A 468 20.84 -0.67 0.12
C TYR A 468 20.70 0.25 -1.10
N VAL A 469 20.64 1.57 -0.89
CA VAL A 469 20.56 2.58 -1.95
C VAL A 469 21.77 2.53 -2.85
N SER A 470 22.98 2.46 -2.29
CA SER A 470 24.23 2.32 -3.06
C SER A 470 24.23 1.07 -3.93
N LYS A 471 23.78 -0.08 -3.41
CA LYS A 471 23.63 -1.33 -4.18
C LYS A 471 22.62 -1.20 -5.32
N LEU A 472 21.50 -0.51 -5.10
CA LEU A 472 20.50 -0.24 -6.14
C LEU A 472 21.02 0.66 -7.25
N LEU A 473 21.87 1.63 -6.93
CA LEU A 473 22.52 2.49 -7.91
C LEU A 473 23.43 1.69 -8.85
N GLY A 474 24.05 0.62 -8.33
CA GLY A 474 24.92 -0.27 -9.08
C GLY A 474 26.32 0.30 -9.28
N LYS A 475 27.12 -0.39 -10.11
CA LYS A 475 28.53 -0.02 -10.39
C LYS A 475 28.67 0.54 -11.80
N GLU A 476 29.50 1.56 -11.93
CA GLU A 476 29.99 2.08 -13.18
C GLU A 476 31.44 1.67 -13.42
N THR A 477 31.86 1.63 -14.66
CA THR A 477 33.24 1.37 -15.06
C THR A 477 33.96 2.70 -15.17
N ILE A 478 35.02 2.89 -14.38
CA ILE A 478 35.85 4.09 -14.38
C ILE A 478 37.27 3.79 -14.81
N ASP A 479 37.92 4.74 -15.47
CA ASP A 479 39.34 4.73 -15.77
C ASP A 479 40.12 5.22 -14.53
N MET A 480 41.07 4.43 -14.07
CA MET A 480 41.90 4.75 -12.92
C MET A 480 43.39 4.78 -13.33
N ASN A 481 44.07 5.86 -12.99
CA ASN A 481 45.51 5.98 -13.18
C ASN A 481 46.25 5.75 -11.86
N THR A 482 47.13 4.78 -11.83
CA THR A 482 48.06 4.58 -10.71
C THR A 482 49.44 5.14 -11.08
N TYR A 483 49.95 6.01 -10.25
CA TYR A 483 51.28 6.62 -10.42
C TYR A 483 52.25 5.93 -9.49
N GLY A 484 53.26 5.29 -10.06
CA GLY A 484 54.41 4.74 -9.31
C GLY A 484 55.63 5.61 -9.49
N GLN A 485 56.20 6.16 -8.40
CA GLN A 485 57.44 6.87 -8.41
C GLN A 485 58.48 6.13 -7.55
N SER A 486 59.52 5.62 -8.16
CA SER A 486 60.67 5.04 -7.47
C SER A 486 61.73 6.15 -7.20
N LYS A 487 62.03 6.41 -5.92
CA LYS A 487 63.09 7.33 -5.51
C LYS A 487 64.38 6.55 -5.37
N GLY A 488 65.25 6.55 -6.42
CA GLY A 488 66.59 5.98 -6.44
C GLY A 488 67.45 6.70 -7.46
N ARG A 489 68.74 6.39 -7.53
CA ARG A 489 69.72 7.05 -8.42
C ARG A 489 69.35 6.97 -9.91
N ASN A 490 68.40 6.05 -10.28
CA ASN A 490 67.73 5.94 -11.59
C ASN A 490 66.19 5.96 -11.38
N GLY A 491 65.66 7.06 -10.79
CA GLY A 491 64.23 7.18 -10.52
C GLY A 491 63.36 6.94 -11.77
N ASN A 492 62.50 5.94 -11.72
CA ASN A 492 61.57 5.62 -12.82
C ASN A 492 60.17 6.10 -12.45
N TYR A 493 59.51 6.75 -13.39
CA TYR A 493 58.10 7.15 -13.29
C TYR A 493 57.28 6.23 -14.17
N SER A 494 56.35 5.49 -13.57
CA SER A 494 55.45 4.64 -14.32
C SER A 494 54.01 5.06 -14.10
N THR A 495 53.27 5.23 -15.18
CA THR A 495 51.82 5.47 -15.17
C THR A 495 51.17 4.18 -15.65
N ASN A 496 50.33 3.59 -14.80
CA ASN A 496 49.57 2.39 -15.19
C ASN A 496 48.09 2.75 -15.30
N TRP A 497 47.51 2.46 -16.46
CA TRP A 497 46.10 2.67 -16.74
C TRP A 497 45.34 1.38 -16.40
N GLN A 498 44.36 1.48 -15.49
CA GLN A 498 43.50 0.36 -15.10
C GLN A 498 42.05 0.78 -15.25
N ILE A 499 41.23 -0.17 -15.64
CA ILE A 499 39.77 -0.02 -15.66
C ILE A 499 39.25 -0.75 -14.43
N THR A 500 38.47 -0.07 -13.60
CA THR A 500 37.91 -0.66 -12.37
C THR A 500 36.42 -0.32 -12.24
N GLY A 501 35.70 -1.12 -11.42
CA GLY A 501 34.32 -0.86 -11.08
C GLY A 501 34.22 -0.01 -9.83
N ARG A 502 33.46 1.09 -9.90
CA ARG A 502 33.10 1.91 -8.75
C ARG A 502 31.58 1.96 -8.61
N GLU A 503 31.08 1.97 -7.40
CA GLU A 503 29.67 2.27 -7.14
C GLU A 503 29.34 3.68 -7.62
N LEU A 504 28.18 3.85 -8.30
CA LEU A 504 27.74 5.14 -8.84
C LEU A 504 27.66 6.22 -7.74
N MET A 505 27.26 5.80 -6.52
CA MET A 505 27.50 6.51 -5.26
C MET A 505 27.84 5.47 -4.20
N THR A 506 28.91 5.70 -3.44
CA THR A 506 29.23 4.87 -2.27
C THR A 506 28.25 5.15 -1.12
N PRO A 507 28.11 4.26 -0.12
CA PRO A 507 27.24 4.50 1.03
C PRO A 507 27.54 5.83 1.75
N ASP A 508 28.82 6.22 1.82
CA ASP A 508 29.23 7.49 2.41
C ASP A 508 28.75 8.69 1.58
N GLU A 509 28.84 8.60 0.26
CA GLU A 509 28.34 9.64 -0.64
C GLU A 509 26.82 9.75 -0.58
N VAL A 510 26.10 8.62 -0.45
CA VAL A 510 24.65 8.61 -0.22
C VAL A 510 24.30 9.31 1.09
N ARG A 511 25.08 9.07 2.16
CA ARG A 511 24.92 9.75 3.46
C ARG A 511 25.16 11.26 3.36
N MET A 512 26.18 11.68 2.59
CA MET A 512 26.56 13.08 2.42
C MET A 512 25.78 13.82 1.35
N MET A 513 24.79 13.18 0.72
CA MET A 513 23.97 13.81 -0.31
C MET A 513 23.31 15.09 0.22
N ASP A 514 23.46 16.19 -0.51
CA ASP A 514 22.82 17.47 -0.17
C ASP A 514 21.28 17.30 -0.06
N ASN A 515 20.73 17.81 1.04
CA ASN A 515 19.30 17.64 1.37
C ASN A 515 18.31 18.19 0.31
N LYS A 516 18.78 19.00 -0.64
CA LYS A 516 17.93 19.47 -1.77
C LYS A 516 17.67 18.40 -2.81
N TYR A 517 18.48 17.33 -2.88
CA TYR A 517 18.34 16.25 -3.86
C TYR A 517 17.56 15.06 -3.33
N ALA A 518 16.99 14.32 -4.27
CA ALA A 518 16.38 13.02 -4.07
C ALA A 518 16.94 12.02 -5.07
N LEU A 519 17.01 10.76 -4.70
CA LEU A 519 17.31 9.64 -5.59
C LEU A 519 16.03 8.91 -5.91
N LEU A 520 15.73 8.78 -7.19
CA LEU A 520 14.52 8.13 -7.68
C LEU A 520 14.89 6.90 -8.50
N PHE A 521 14.33 5.78 -8.09
CA PHE A 521 14.42 4.50 -8.78
C PHE A 521 13.05 4.14 -9.35
N ILE A 522 13.00 3.85 -10.63
CA ILE A 522 11.80 3.45 -11.34
C ILE A 522 12.10 2.12 -12.01
N ARG A 523 11.27 1.10 -11.80
CA ARG A 523 11.48 -0.24 -12.37
C ARG A 523 11.70 -0.17 -13.88
N GLY A 524 12.85 -0.72 -14.35
CA GLY A 524 13.22 -0.74 -15.77
C GLY A 524 13.76 0.56 -16.34
N GLU A 525 13.96 1.58 -15.50
CA GLU A 525 14.63 2.83 -15.86
C GLU A 525 15.93 2.98 -15.07
N ARG A 526 16.79 3.88 -15.53
CA ARG A 526 18.02 4.23 -14.82
C ARG A 526 17.74 5.12 -13.62
N PRO A 527 18.53 5.02 -12.54
CA PRO A 527 18.34 5.86 -11.37
C PRO A 527 18.49 7.35 -11.72
N ILE A 528 17.66 8.18 -11.12
CA ILE A 528 17.63 9.62 -11.36
C ILE A 528 18.00 10.32 -10.07
N MET A 529 18.95 11.25 -10.14
CA MET A 529 19.22 12.23 -9.09
C MET A 529 18.61 13.56 -9.54
N ASP A 530 17.63 14.06 -8.79
CA ASP A 530 16.92 15.30 -9.11
C ASP A 530 16.61 16.08 -7.83
N LEU A 531 16.22 17.34 -7.97
CA LEU A 531 15.77 18.15 -6.85
C LEU A 531 14.48 17.58 -6.25
N LYS A 532 14.33 17.66 -4.94
CA LYS A 532 13.05 17.44 -4.27
C LYS A 532 12.02 18.42 -4.81
N TYR A 533 10.74 17.99 -4.85
CA TYR A 533 9.70 18.85 -5.37
C TYR A 533 9.46 20.06 -4.46
N ASP A 534 9.53 21.24 -5.05
CA ASP A 534 9.23 22.49 -4.34
C ASP A 534 7.72 22.72 -4.32
N ILE A 535 7.08 22.52 -3.16
CA ILE A 535 5.64 22.66 -2.98
C ILE A 535 5.13 24.06 -3.39
N LEU A 536 5.95 25.10 -3.24
CA LEU A 536 5.57 26.47 -3.60
C LEU A 536 5.38 26.66 -5.12
N LYS A 537 5.89 25.72 -5.92
CA LYS A 537 5.67 25.69 -7.38
C LYS A 537 4.45 24.89 -7.81
N HIS A 538 3.70 24.32 -6.84
CA HIS A 538 2.52 23.55 -7.18
C HIS A 538 1.41 24.45 -7.71
N PRO A 539 0.70 24.09 -8.82
CA PRO A 539 -0.36 24.90 -9.41
C PRO A 539 -1.47 25.28 -8.40
N ASN A 540 -1.79 24.38 -7.48
CA ASN A 540 -2.85 24.57 -6.49
C ASN A 540 -2.35 25.15 -5.16
N ILE A 541 -1.11 25.64 -5.06
CA ILE A 541 -0.51 26.11 -3.79
C ILE A 541 -1.36 27.16 -3.08
N LYS A 542 -1.96 28.08 -3.83
CA LYS A 542 -2.79 29.16 -3.29
C LYS A 542 -4.07 28.68 -2.59
N LEU A 543 -4.48 27.43 -2.82
CA LEU A 543 -5.65 26.82 -2.20
C LEU A 543 -5.28 26.02 -0.93
N SER A 544 -4.00 25.89 -0.61
CA SER A 544 -3.49 25.21 0.58
C SER A 544 -3.00 26.20 1.62
N ALA A 545 -2.95 25.78 2.88
CA ALA A 545 -2.42 26.62 3.96
C ALA A 545 -0.94 26.98 3.77
N ASP A 546 -0.14 26.11 3.17
CA ASP A 546 1.25 26.41 2.77
C ASP A 546 1.35 27.59 1.79
N GLY A 547 0.29 27.87 1.04
CA GLY A 547 0.17 29.00 0.10
C GLY A 547 -0.59 30.21 0.65
N GLY A 548 -0.96 30.18 1.94
CA GLY A 548 -1.64 31.29 2.63
C GLY A 548 -3.18 31.19 2.63
N ALA A 549 -3.76 30.05 2.22
CA ALA A 549 -5.19 29.81 2.44
C ALA A 549 -5.48 29.53 3.92
N GLU A 550 -6.73 29.69 4.33
CA GLU A 550 -7.15 29.34 5.68
C GLU A 550 -6.94 27.83 5.93
N PRO A 551 -6.40 27.45 7.10
CA PRO A 551 -6.32 26.05 7.51
C PRO A 551 -7.69 25.39 7.54
N TYR A 552 -7.77 24.12 7.18
CA TYR A 552 -9.02 23.37 7.29
C TYR A 552 -9.28 23.00 8.75
N GLU A 553 -10.45 23.37 9.23
CA GLU A 553 -10.96 22.94 10.52
C GLU A 553 -12.10 21.95 10.30
N HIS A 554 -11.91 20.74 10.83
CA HIS A 554 -12.96 19.74 10.83
C HIS A 554 -13.76 19.83 12.13
N ALA A 555 -15.03 19.52 12.03
CA ALA A 555 -15.92 19.34 13.15
C ALA A 555 -16.78 18.11 12.87
N ARG A 556 -17.20 17.45 13.94
CA ARG A 556 -18.20 16.39 13.82
C ARG A 556 -19.45 16.96 13.16
N PRO A 557 -20.06 16.27 12.20
CA PRO A 557 -21.34 16.70 11.63
C PRO A 557 -22.34 16.89 12.76
N ASN A 558 -22.80 18.11 12.96
CA ASN A 558 -23.86 18.40 13.93
C ASN A 558 -25.18 17.90 13.34
N TYR A 559 -25.55 16.69 13.61
CA TYR A 559 -26.93 16.22 13.49
C TYR A 559 -27.74 16.77 14.68
N SER A 560 -27.85 18.09 14.82
CA SER A 560 -28.82 18.64 15.74
C SER A 560 -30.18 18.39 15.12
N ILE A 561 -31.04 17.70 15.86
CA ILE A 561 -32.47 17.54 15.51
C ILE A 561 -33.14 18.88 15.19
N GLY A 562 -32.57 20.01 15.63
CA GLY A 562 -32.99 21.37 15.31
C GLY A 562 -32.62 21.93 13.92
N SER A 563 -31.79 21.20 13.11
CA SER A 563 -31.45 21.60 11.73
C SER A 563 -32.32 20.93 10.67
N ILE A 564 -33.26 20.06 11.04
CA ILE A 564 -34.32 19.65 10.12
C ILE A 564 -35.19 20.89 9.90
N SER A 565 -34.87 21.70 8.91
CA SER A 565 -35.81 22.69 8.38
C SER A 565 -36.91 21.88 7.71
N PHE A 566 -38.02 21.74 8.41
CA PHE A 566 -39.24 21.33 7.75
C PHE A 566 -39.55 22.43 6.74
N ASP A 567 -39.34 22.15 5.48
CA ASP A 567 -39.85 23.02 4.43
C ASP A 567 -41.37 22.93 4.48
N SER A 568 -41.99 23.90 5.15
CA SER A 568 -43.41 24.00 5.31
C SER A 568 -44.15 24.10 3.96
N SER A 569 -43.42 24.26 2.84
CA SER A 569 -43.97 24.25 1.49
C SER A 569 -44.30 22.84 0.99
N VAL A 570 -43.71 21.78 1.57
CA VAL A 570 -43.97 20.38 1.23
C VAL A 570 -45.12 19.78 2.05
N LEU A 571 -45.41 20.35 3.22
CA LEU A 571 -46.57 20.02 4.05
C LEU A 571 -47.80 20.85 3.67
N LYS A 572 -48.26 20.77 2.44
CA LYS A 572 -49.67 20.95 2.16
C LYS A 572 -50.42 19.70 2.65
N MET A 573 -50.43 19.52 3.95
CA MET A 573 -51.51 18.75 4.56
C MET A 573 -52.78 19.58 4.39
N GLU A 574 -53.71 19.09 3.60
CA GLU A 574 -55.09 19.54 3.71
C GLU A 574 -55.48 19.40 5.18
N PRO A 575 -56.16 20.38 5.76
CA PRO A 575 -56.59 20.27 7.14
C PRO A 575 -57.39 18.97 7.28
N PHE A 576 -56.89 18.05 8.12
CA PHE A 576 -57.62 16.88 8.51
C PHE A 576 -58.83 17.40 9.29
N GLU A 577 -60.01 17.37 8.70
CA GLU A 577 -61.26 17.58 9.43
C GLU A 577 -61.32 16.44 10.46
N LEU A 578 -61.11 16.79 11.73
CA LEU A 578 -61.41 15.92 12.85
C LEU A 578 -62.94 15.62 12.75
N THR A 579 -63.27 14.45 12.23
CA THR A 579 -64.60 13.90 12.42
C THR A 579 -64.83 13.67 13.92
N ASP A 580 -65.95 14.09 14.44
CA ASP A 580 -66.36 14.11 15.85
C ASP A 580 -66.43 12.71 16.53
N GLU A 581 -65.59 11.76 16.16
CA GLU A 581 -65.50 10.40 16.74
C GLU A 581 -64.15 10.10 17.42
N VAL A 582 -63.36 11.06 17.78
CA VAL A 582 -62.26 10.86 18.72
C VAL A 582 -62.83 11.08 20.11
N GLY A 583 -63.07 9.99 20.84
CA GLY A 583 -63.57 10.02 22.21
C GLY A 583 -62.69 10.93 23.07
N ASP A 584 -63.35 11.68 23.94
CA ASP A 584 -62.76 12.57 24.93
C ASP A 584 -61.59 11.88 25.65
N PHE A 585 -60.37 12.29 25.37
CA PHE A 585 -59.22 11.99 26.23
C PHE A 585 -59.34 12.91 27.43
N ALA A 586 -59.99 12.43 28.50
CA ALA A 586 -59.96 13.14 29.78
C ALA A 586 -58.53 13.01 30.34
N ILE A 587 -57.88 14.18 30.55
CA ILE A 587 -56.63 14.21 31.35
C ILE A 587 -57.04 13.86 32.78
N LEU A 588 -56.68 12.67 33.22
CA LEU A 588 -56.91 12.22 34.58
C LEU A 588 -56.16 13.11 35.57
N THR A 589 -56.84 13.58 36.58
CA THR A 589 -56.22 14.29 37.72
C THR A 589 -55.38 13.32 38.55
N GLU A 590 -54.42 13.82 39.33
CA GLU A 590 -53.61 13.01 40.23
C GLU A 590 -54.49 12.17 41.20
N GLU A 591 -55.64 12.71 41.64
CA GLU A 591 -56.60 12.00 42.48
C GLU A 591 -57.27 10.82 41.77
N GLU A 592 -57.62 10.95 40.50
CA GLU A 592 -58.21 9.91 39.67
C GLU A 592 -57.19 8.80 39.37
N ILE A 593 -55.92 9.14 39.18
CA ILE A 593 -54.80 8.18 39.02
C ILE A 593 -54.58 7.39 40.30
N GLU A 594 -54.61 8.04 41.49
CA GLU A 594 -54.49 7.35 42.75
C GLU A 594 -55.69 6.43 43.00
N GLU A 595 -56.89 6.77 42.57
CA GLU A 595 -58.09 5.94 42.73
C GLU A 595 -58.06 4.70 41.80
N ILE A 596 -57.51 4.82 40.59
CA ILE A 596 -57.32 3.72 39.63
C ILE A 596 -56.25 2.75 40.22
N LEU A 597 -55.10 3.28 40.66
CA LEU A 597 -54.03 2.46 41.28
C LEU A 597 -54.46 1.76 42.57
N LYS A 598 -55.39 2.34 43.31
CA LYS A 598 -55.96 1.74 44.52
C LYS A 598 -56.95 0.61 44.17
N ASN A 599 -57.72 0.77 43.12
CA ASN A 599 -58.61 -0.27 42.60
C ASN A 599 -57.88 -1.43 41.98
N GLU A 600 -56.75 -1.23 41.27
CA GLU A 600 -55.89 -2.28 40.74
C GLU A 600 -55.26 -3.10 41.90
N LYS A 601 -54.79 -2.48 42.97
CA LYS A 601 -54.28 -3.20 44.15
C LYS A 601 -55.34 -4.02 44.86
N LEU A 602 -56.55 -3.53 44.91
CA LEU A 602 -57.69 -4.26 45.49
C LEU A 602 -58.11 -5.48 44.62
N GLU A 603 -57.94 -5.40 43.31
CA GLU A 603 -58.16 -6.50 42.41
C GLU A 603 -57.02 -7.53 42.50
N GLU A 604 -55.78 -7.15 42.68
CA GLU A 604 -54.64 -8.06 42.91
C GLU A 604 -54.78 -8.78 44.23
N GLU A 605 -55.16 -8.11 45.35
CA GLU A 605 -55.40 -8.74 46.62
C GLU A 605 -56.58 -9.75 46.57
N ASN A 606 -57.65 -9.42 45.83
CA ASN A 606 -58.74 -10.35 45.61
C ASN A 606 -58.34 -11.56 44.74
N TYR A 607 -57.46 -11.40 43.77
CA TYR A 607 -56.91 -12.50 42.97
C TYR A 607 -56.02 -13.43 43.78
N GLU A 608 -55.20 -12.90 44.70
CA GLU A 608 -54.39 -13.69 45.61
C GLU A 608 -55.25 -14.46 46.63
N GLU A 609 -56.34 -13.86 47.18
CA GLU A 609 -57.27 -14.54 48.06
C GLU A 609 -58.06 -15.68 47.36
N ILE A 610 -58.47 -15.47 46.11
CA ILE A 610 -59.14 -16.50 45.31
C ILE A 610 -58.20 -17.64 44.90
N SER A 611 -56.93 -17.30 44.61
CA SER A 611 -55.91 -18.30 44.28
C SER A 611 -55.48 -19.14 45.48
N SER A 612 -55.42 -18.56 46.65
CA SER A 612 -55.13 -19.27 47.93
C SER A 612 -56.28 -20.18 48.38
N GLN A 613 -57.54 -19.79 48.12
CA GLN A 613 -58.71 -20.67 48.42
C GLN A 613 -58.85 -21.83 47.44
N LYS A 614 -58.31 -21.74 46.19
CA LYS A 614 -58.24 -22.86 45.24
C LYS A 614 -57.13 -23.85 45.47
N ALA A 615 -56.13 -23.48 46.27
CA ALA A 615 -55.00 -24.36 46.64
C ALA A 615 -55.31 -25.21 47.89
N HIS A 616 -56.44 -25.00 48.56
CA HIS A 616 -56.86 -25.73 49.74
C HIS A 616 -58.15 -26.58 49.52
N ARG A 617 -58.51 -26.88 48.29
CA ARG A 617 -59.52 -27.88 47.95
C ARG A 617 -58.97 -29.06 47.18
#